data_59644847758c1aba674687212f4b45ee
#
_entry.id   59644847758c1aba674687212f4b45ee
#
_cell.length_a   1.000
_cell.length_b   1.000
_cell.length_c   1.000
_cell.angle_alpha   90.00
_cell.angle_beta   90.00
_cell.angle_gamma   90.00
#
_symmetry.space_group_name_H-M   'P 1'
#
loop_
_entity.id
_entity.type
_entity.pdbx_description
1 polymer ?
#
loop_
_entity_poly.entity_id
_entity_poly.type
_entity_poly.pdbx_seq_one_letter_code
_entity_poly.pdbx_strand_id
1 'polypeptide(L)'
;MKDLKHLIWFEDLLQQANNELVQRAAAEGQLALGYNCYYIPEVLLNLPGCFSSRLRAPNSGTAEIASYYMTNRNCPYVRCILERAIEGGFNYLNALFGAEGCAAMERMEEHFTLLKPVKNERFITTIIDRGYVEREQKKLKPTPVSYTHLRAHET
;
A
#
# COMPACT_ATOMS: atom_id res chain seq x y z
N MET A 1 -29.86 17.85 -1.17
CA MET A 1 -29.41 17.61 0.22
C MET A 1 -29.20 16.13 0.60
N LYS A 2 -29.71 15.15 -0.17
CA LYS A 2 -29.44 13.73 0.07
C LYS A 2 -28.00 13.32 -0.22
N ASP A 3 -27.35 13.98 -1.17
CA ASP A 3 -25.98 13.63 -1.61
C ASP A 3 -24.89 13.99 -0.61
N LEU A 4 -25.14 14.98 0.26
CA LEU A 4 -24.18 15.44 1.26
C LEU A 4 -23.89 14.38 2.34
N LYS A 5 -24.85 13.53 2.68
CA LYS A 5 -24.67 12.47 3.68
C LYS A 5 -23.65 11.41 3.21
N HIS A 6 -23.70 11.06 1.93
CA HIS A 6 -22.74 10.12 1.36
C HIS A 6 -21.32 10.71 1.29
N LEU A 7 -21.21 11.98 0.98
CA LEU A 7 -19.91 12.66 0.97
C LEU A 7 -19.30 12.70 2.38
N ILE A 8 -20.07 13.05 3.39
CA ILE A 8 -19.62 13.05 4.78
C ILE A 8 -19.20 11.63 5.20
N TRP A 9 -19.99 10.61 4.88
CA TRP A 9 -19.65 9.22 5.20
C TRP A 9 -18.37 8.77 4.51
N PHE A 10 -18.15 9.11 3.23
CA PHE A 10 -16.90 8.82 2.55
C PHE A 10 -15.73 9.58 3.15
N GLU A 11 -15.92 10.81 3.55
CA GLU A 11 -14.90 11.61 4.22
C GLU A 11 -14.49 10.95 5.55
N ASP A 12 -15.43 10.53 6.35
CA ASP A 12 -15.17 9.81 7.61
C ASP A 12 -14.41 8.50 7.37
N LEU A 13 -14.79 7.72 6.36
CA LEU A 13 -14.06 6.51 5.97
C LEU A 13 -12.62 6.79 5.55
N LEU A 14 -12.37 7.97 4.98
CA LEU A 14 -11.05 8.37 4.53
C LEU A 14 -10.13 8.88 5.65
N GLN A 15 -10.70 9.23 6.82
CA GLN A 15 -9.91 9.76 7.95
C GLN A 15 -8.99 8.71 8.57
N GLN A 16 -9.33 7.43 8.46
CA GLN A 16 -8.52 6.35 9.01
C GLN A 16 -8.27 5.25 7.98
N ALA A 17 -7.02 4.75 7.96
CA ALA A 17 -6.69 3.60 7.12
C ALA A 17 -7.40 2.32 7.61
N ASN A 18 -7.50 2.14 8.92
CA ASN A 18 -8.26 1.06 9.55
C ASN A 18 -9.69 1.49 9.82
N ASN A 19 -10.46 1.72 8.77
CA ASN A 19 -11.85 2.16 8.85
C ASN A 19 -12.82 0.99 9.09
N GLU A 20 -14.12 1.31 9.27
CA GLU A 20 -15.15 0.31 9.56
C GLU A 20 -15.29 -0.79 8.50
N LEU A 21 -15.00 -0.50 7.21
CA LEU A 21 -15.07 -1.50 6.14
C LEU A 21 -13.92 -2.51 6.26
N VAL A 22 -12.73 -2.02 6.58
CA VAL A 22 -11.55 -2.86 6.84
C VAL A 22 -11.79 -3.76 8.05
N GLN A 23 -12.34 -3.19 9.13
CA GLN A 23 -12.64 -3.93 10.35
C GLN A 23 -13.72 -5.01 10.11
N ARG A 24 -14.73 -4.68 9.31
CA ARG A 24 -15.77 -5.65 8.93
C ARG A 24 -15.19 -6.80 8.11
N ALA A 25 -14.42 -6.50 7.08
CA ALA A 25 -13.77 -7.51 6.25
C ALA A 25 -12.83 -8.42 7.06
N ALA A 26 -12.08 -7.84 8.00
CA ALA A 26 -11.22 -8.60 8.91
C ALA A 26 -12.05 -9.49 9.86
N ALA A 27 -13.18 -9.02 10.36
CA ALA A 27 -14.10 -9.80 11.18
C ALA A 27 -14.74 -10.97 10.42
N GLU A 28 -14.93 -10.83 9.11
CA GLU A 28 -15.35 -11.91 8.20
C GLU A 28 -14.24 -12.90 7.86
N GLY A 29 -13.04 -12.71 8.42
CA GLY A 29 -11.88 -13.58 8.21
C GLY A 29 -11.15 -13.35 6.89
N GLN A 30 -11.40 -12.24 6.21
CA GLN A 30 -10.68 -11.88 4.98
C GLN A 30 -9.27 -11.38 5.30
N LEU A 31 -8.32 -11.71 4.43
CA LEU A 31 -6.94 -11.26 4.55
C LEU A 31 -6.78 -9.85 3.96
N ALA A 32 -6.22 -8.95 4.74
CA ALA A 32 -5.93 -7.59 4.32
C ALA A 32 -4.59 -7.51 3.59
N LEU A 33 -4.62 -7.24 2.30
CA LEU A 33 -3.45 -7.10 1.45
C LEU A 33 -3.19 -5.62 1.18
N GLY A 34 -2.16 -5.08 1.86
CA GLY A 34 -1.75 -3.69 1.73
C GLY A 34 -0.99 -3.44 0.44
N TYR A 35 -1.18 -2.26 -0.14
CA TYR A 35 -0.35 -1.78 -1.24
C TYR A 35 -0.17 -0.26 -1.16
N ASN A 36 0.90 0.24 -1.73
CA ASN A 36 1.26 1.65 -1.63
C ASN A 36 1.26 2.39 -2.98
N CYS A 37 1.51 1.69 -4.06
CA CYS A 37 1.74 2.28 -5.37
C CYS A 37 0.67 1.87 -6.37
N TYR A 38 0.33 2.78 -7.27
CA TYR A 38 -0.62 2.55 -8.36
C TYR A 38 -0.16 1.50 -9.37
N TYR A 39 1.13 1.17 -9.37
CA TYR A 39 1.68 0.11 -10.23
C TYR A 39 1.38 -1.31 -9.73
N ILE A 40 0.86 -1.45 -8.52
CA ILE A 40 0.41 -2.75 -8.03
C ILE A 40 -0.94 -3.05 -8.68
N PRO A 41 -1.10 -4.20 -9.36
CA PRO A 41 -2.36 -4.60 -9.97
C PRO A 41 -3.36 -5.00 -8.87
N GLU A 42 -4.14 -4.04 -8.42
CA GLU A 42 -5.09 -4.17 -7.31
C GLU A 42 -6.05 -5.36 -7.51
N VAL A 43 -6.40 -5.66 -8.76
CA VAL A 43 -7.26 -6.80 -9.10
C VAL A 43 -6.71 -8.14 -8.58
N LEU A 44 -5.38 -8.28 -8.53
CA LEU A 44 -4.73 -9.49 -8.01
C LEU A 44 -4.77 -9.57 -6.47
N LEU A 45 -5.09 -8.48 -5.80
CA LEU A 45 -5.18 -8.42 -4.35
C LEU A 45 -6.62 -8.66 -3.86
N ASN A 46 -7.61 -8.64 -4.76
CA ASN A 46 -9.02 -8.86 -4.45
C ASN A 46 -9.47 -10.27 -4.85
N LEU A 47 -8.74 -11.28 -4.41
CA LEU A 47 -9.09 -12.69 -4.57
C LEU A 47 -10.14 -13.11 -3.52
N PRO A 48 -10.85 -14.21 -3.73
CA PRO A 48 -11.77 -14.75 -2.71
C PRO A 48 -11.06 -14.93 -1.36
N GLY A 49 -11.61 -14.36 -0.30
CA GLY A 49 -11.00 -14.36 1.04
C GLY A 49 -9.93 -13.31 1.29
N CYS A 50 -9.70 -12.41 0.33
CA CYS A 50 -8.76 -11.30 0.45
C CYS A 50 -9.41 -9.99 0.05
N PHE A 51 -8.90 -8.87 0.58
CA PHE A 51 -9.25 -7.55 0.12
C PHE A 51 -8.02 -6.64 0.05
N SER A 52 -8.02 -5.76 -0.93
CA SER A 52 -6.95 -4.78 -1.08
C SER A 52 -7.15 -3.58 -0.16
N SER A 53 -6.07 -3.09 0.43
CA SER A 53 -6.06 -1.88 1.25
C SER A 53 -4.91 -0.97 0.82
N ARG A 54 -5.23 0.13 0.17
CA ARG A 54 -4.21 1.12 -0.16
C ARG A 54 -3.74 1.83 1.10
N LEU A 55 -2.44 1.79 1.35
CA LEU A 55 -1.86 2.46 2.51
C LEU A 55 -2.04 3.97 2.40
N ARG A 56 -2.56 4.56 3.45
CA ARG A 56 -2.76 6.00 3.60
C ARG A 56 -2.45 6.38 5.04
N ALA A 57 -1.94 7.57 5.22
CA ALA A 57 -1.65 8.13 6.53
C ALA A 57 -2.33 9.52 6.65
N PRO A 58 -3.67 9.58 6.61
CA PRO A 58 -4.37 10.82 6.83
C PRO A 58 -4.09 11.32 8.24
N ASN A 59 -4.05 12.62 8.41
CA ASN A 59 -3.82 13.27 9.70
C ASN A 59 -2.51 12.88 10.40
N SER A 60 -1.55 12.30 9.70
CA SER A 60 -0.18 12.16 10.20
C SER A 60 0.44 13.55 10.23
N GLY A 61 0.66 14.05 11.43
CA GLY A 61 1.24 15.38 11.63
C GLY A 61 2.68 15.49 11.12
N THR A 62 3.62 15.61 12.01
CA THR A 62 5.02 15.95 11.68
C THR A 62 5.90 14.78 11.28
N ALA A 63 5.42 13.54 11.19
CA ALA A 63 6.23 12.34 10.89
C ALA A 63 7.58 12.34 11.64
N GLU A 64 7.54 12.60 12.93
CA GLU A 64 8.73 12.81 13.77
C GLU A 64 9.53 11.52 13.93
N ILE A 65 8.87 10.42 14.26
CA ILE A 65 9.53 9.13 14.47
C ILE A 65 10.10 8.62 13.15
N ALA A 66 9.35 8.74 12.06
CA ALA A 66 9.84 8.34 10.73
C ALA A 66 11.07 9.15 10.31
N SER A 67 11.23 10.37 10.79
CA SER A 67 12.39 11.22 10.49
C SER A 67 13.71 10.69 11.03
N TYR A 68 13.69 9.82 12.02
CA TYR A 68 14.88 9.12 12.51
C TYR A 68 15.37 8.05 11.52
N TYR A 69 14.47 7.49 10.73
CA TYR A 69 14.77 6.43 9.78
C TYR A 69 14.87 6.92 8.34
N MET A 70 14.08 7.94 8.00
CA MET A 70 14.01 8.51 6.67
C MET A 70 14.23 10.02 6.74
N THR A 71 15.21 10.52 5.99
CA THR A 71 15.53 11.94 5.98
C THR A 71 14.38 12.81 5.48
N ASN A 72 14.38 14.09 5.85
CA ASN A 72 13.38 15.06 5.41
C ASN A 72 13.35 15.30 3.88
N ARG A 73 14.36 14.82 3.16
CA ARG A 73 14.41 14.86 1.69
C ARG A 73 13.56 13.78 1.04
N ASN A 74 13.17 12.75 1.79
CA ASN A 74 12.26 11.73 1.28
C ASN A 74 10.83 12.28 1.15
N CYS A 75 10.07 11.65 0.26
CA CYS A 75 8.68 11.99 0.02
C CYS A 75 7.88 12.03 1.33
N PRO A 76 7.15 13.12 1.63
CA PRO A 76 6.33 13.21 2.85
C PRO A 76 5.31 12.10 2.99
N TYR A 77 4.68 11.69 1.89
CA TYR A 77 3.71 10.59 1.88
C TYR A 77 4.31 9.29 2.43
N VAL A 78 5.51 8.95 1.99
CA VAL A 78 6.21 7.74 2.40
C VAL A 78 6.59 7.77 3.89
N ARG A 79 7.05 8.95 4.36
CA ARG A 79 7.37 9.14 5.77
C ARG A 79 6.14 9.04 6.66
N CYS A 80 5.03 9.64 6.25
CA CYS A 80 3.77 9.54 6.99
C CYS A 80 3.24 8.10 7.05
N ILE A 81 3.44 7.30 6.00
CA ILE A 81 3.08 5.88 6.04
C ILE A 81 3.95 5.14 7.05
N LEU A 82 5.26 5.37 7.05
CA LEU A 82 6.16 4.74 8.03
C LEU A 82 5.81 5.15 9.46
N GLU A 83 5.54 6.44 9.70
CA GLU A 83 5.06 6.94 11.00
C GLU A 83 3.82 6.19 11.46
N ARG A 84 2.80 6.15 10.61
CA ARG A 84 1.54 5.46 10.93
C ARG A 84 1.74 3.97 11.17
N ALA A 85 2.69 3.33 10.48
CA ALA A 85 3.03 1.94 10.71
C ALA A 85 3.62 1.72 12.11
N ILE A 86 4.56 2.57 12.51
CA ILE A 86 5.20 2.52 13.83
C ILE A 86 4.19 2.76 14.95
N GLU A 87 3.24 3.67 14.74
CA GLU A 87 2.11 3.90 15.65
C GLU A 87 1.11 2.74 15.72
N GLY A 88 1.27 1.72 14.86
CA GLY A 88 0.41 0.54 14.83
C GLY A 88 -0.87 0.68 13.99
N GLY A 89 -0.98 1.75 13.21
CA GLY A 89 -2.16 2.02 12.39
C GLY A 89 -2.40 0.99 11.28
N PHE A 90 -1.42 0.13 10.99
CA PHE A 90 -1.49 -0.92 9.98
C PHE A 90 -1.43 -2.35 10.54
N ASN A 91 -1.69 -2.52 11.84
CA ASN A 91 -1.66 -3.84 12.49
C ASN A 91 -2.72 -4.83 11.95
N TYR A 92 -3.69 -4.35 11.18
CA TYR A 92 -4.70 -5.18 10.52
C TYR A 92 -4.17 -5.87 9.26
N LEU A 93 -3.02 -5.48 8.73
CA LEU A 93 -2.47 -6.02 7.50
C LEU A 93 -1.91 -7.44 7.68
N ASN A 94 -2.13 -8.27 6.67
CA ASN A 94 -1.52 -9.59 6.54
C ASN A 94 -0.32 -9.57 5.57
N ALA A 95 -0.33 -8.70 4.59
CA ALA A 95 0.78 -8.52 3.67
C ALA A 95 0.89 -7.08 3.18
N LEU A 96 2.09 -6.67 2.78
CA LEU A 96 2.36 -5.43 2.07
C LEU A 96 3.02 -5.74 0.72
N PHE A 97 2.39 -5.24 -0.34
CA PHE A 97 2.90 -5.32 -1.70
C PHE A 97 3.45 -3.96 -2.12
N GLY A 98 4.74 -3.92 -2.38
CA GLY A 98 5.43 -2.77 -2.95
C GLY A 98 5.68 -2.95 -4.44
N ALA A 99 5.90 -1.85 -5.14
CA ALA A 99 6.31 -1.86 -6.54
C ALA A 99 7.67 -1.20 -6.68
N GLU A 100 8.59 -1.87 -7.35
CA GLU A 100 9.85 -1.26 -7.75
C GLU A 100 9.57 -0.06 -8.67
N GLY A 101 10.15 1.08 -8.36
CA GLY A 101 10.00 2.24 -9.21
C GLY A 101 10.13 3.60 -8.55
N CYS A 102 10.29 3.61 -7.25
CA CYS A 102 10.53 4.83 -6.49
C CYS A 102 11.41 4.51 -5.29
N ALA A 103 12.64 5.01 -5.31
CA ALA A 103 13.61 4.77 -4.24
C ALA A 103 13.10 5.12 -2.82
N ALA A 104 12.21 6.11 -2.70
CA ALA A 104 11.61 6.43 -1.42
C ALA A 104 10.63 5.36 -0.93
N MET A 105 9.86 4.73 -1.84
CA MET A 105 8.98 3.60 -1.53
C MET A 105 9.78 2.37 -1.14
N GLU A 106 10.76 1.99 -1.95
CA GLU A 106 11.65 0.87 -1.67
C GLU A 106 12.31 1.01 -0.30
N ARG A 107 12.78 2.22 0.03
CA ARG A 107 13.36 2.49 1.34
C ARG A 107 12.36 2.32 2.48
N MET A 108 11.11 2.71 2.29
CA MET A 108 10.06 2.49 3.28
C MET A 108 9.81 0.99 3.48
N GLU A 109 9.74 0.23 2.40
CA GLU A 109 9.51 -1.22 2.44
C GLU A 109 10.65 -1.98 3.12
N GLU A 110 11.90 -1.53 2.90
CA GLU A 110 13.05 -2.01 3.67
C GLU A 110 12.84 -1.77 5.18
N HIS A 111 12.35 -0.58 5.56
CA HIS A 111 12.05 -0.29 6.96
C HIS A 111 10.91 -1.14 7.52
N PHE A 112 9.88 -1.47 6.73
CA PHE A 112 8.85 -2.43 7.16
C PHE A 112 9.46 -3.80 7.46
N THR A 113 10.43 -4.23 6.67
CA THR A 113 11.13 -5.49 6.88
C THR A 113 12.05 -5.46 8.11
N LEU A 114 12.79 -4.35 8.29
CA LEU A 114 13.78 -4.20 9.37
C LEU A 114 13.13 -3.92 10.73
N LEU A 115 12.20 -2.98 10.78
CA LEU A 115 11.59 -2.52 12.03
C LEU A 115 10.41 -3.40 12.46
N LYS A 116 9.82 -4.14 11.52
CA LYS A 116 8.63 -4.97 11.75
C LYS A 116 7.53 -4.21 12.50
N PRO A 117 7.10 -3.05 12.01
CA PRO A 117 6.16 -2.19 12.73
C PRO A 117 4.76 -2.79 12.83
N VAL A 118 4.40 -3.72 11.95
CA VAL A 118 3.12 -4.41 11.96
C VAL A 118 3.20 -5.58 12.93
N LYS A 119 2.35 -5.57 13.96
CA LYS A 119 2.31 -6.59 15.01
C LYS A 119 1.51 -7.83 14.59
N ASN A 120 1.83 -8.39 13.46
CA ASN A 120 1.25 -9.62 12.96
C ASN A 120 2.39 -10.59 12.64
N GLU A 121 2.47 -11.71 13.35
CA GLU A 121 3.56 -12.69 13.19
C GLU A 121 3.64 -13.29 11.77
N ARG A 122 2.51 -13.31 11.06
CA ARG A 122 2.42 -13.81 9.68
C ARG A 122 2.51 -12.72 8.63
N PHE A 123 2.83 -11.48 9.04
CA PHE A 123 2.96 -10.37 8.10
C PHE A 123 4.15 -10.58 7.18
N ILE A 124 3.90 -10.42 5.89
CA ILE A 124 4.93 -10.49 4.85
C ILE A 124 5.00 -9.18 4.07
N THR A 125 6.21 -8.80 3.69
CA THR A 125 6.45 -7.69 2.77
C THR A 125 7.08 -8.26 1.52
N THR A 126 6.55 -7.88 0.36
CA THR A 126 7.10 -8.29 -0.93
C THR A 126 7.12 -7.12 -1.91
N ILE A 127 8.17 -7.05 -2.71
CA ILE A 127 8.32 -6.06 -3.77
C ILE A 127 8.02 -6.77 -5.09
N ILE A 128 7.07 -6.21 -5.83
CA ILE A 128 6.78 -6.68 -7.18
C ILE A 128 7.67 -5.91 -8.14
N ASP A 129 8.58 -6.64 -8.76
CA ASP A 129 9.39 -6.12 -9.86
C ASP A 129 8.45 -5.76 -11.02
N ARG A 130 8.58 -4.55 -11.53
CA ARG A 130 7.84 -4.09 -12.70
C ARG A 130 8.26 -4.75 -14.00
N GLY A 131 9.13 -5.75 -13.93
CA GLY A 131 9.75 -6.33 -15.11
C GLY A 131 10.67 -5.32 -15.82
N TYR A 132 11.18 -4.36 -15.07
CA TYR A 132 12.05 -3.32 -15.59
C TYR A 132 13.48 -3.86 -15.70
N VAL A 133 13.64 -4.85 -16.52
CA VAL A 133 14.96 -5.25 -16.98
C VAL A 133 15.19 -4.63 -18.34
N GLU A 134 15.50 -3.35 -18.35
CA GLU A 134 15.78 -2.59 -19.58
C GLU A 134 16.81 -3.26 -20.50
N ARG A 135 17.70 -4.03 -19.93
CA ARG A 135 18.77 -4.70 -20.66
C ARG A 135 18.36 -6.06 -21.21
N GLU A 136 17.41 -6.74 -20.61
CA GLU A 136 16.93 -8.04 -21.06
C GLU A 136 15.59 -7.98 -21.81
N GLN A 137 14.84 -6.91 -21.69
CA GLN A 137 13.59 -6.69 -22.44
C GLN A 137 13.79 -6.72 -23.96
N LYS A 138 14.99 -6.47 -24.44
CA LYS A 138 15.32 -6.69 -25.87
C LYS A 138 15.29 -8.17 -26.25
N LYS A 139 15.27 -9.09 -25.29
CA LYS A 139 15.30 -10.55 -25.51
C LYS A 139 14.05 -11.28 -25.02
N LEU A 140 13.30 -10.70 -24.10
CA LEU A 140 12.06 -11.30 -23.58
C LEU A 140 10.86 -10.65 -24.25
N LYS A 141 10.00 -11.47 -24.84
CA LYS A 141 8.67 -11.02 -25.26
C LYS A 141 7.96 -10.42 -24.04
N PRO A 142 7.28 -9.27 -24.18
CA PRO A 142 6.57 -8.68 -23.05
C PRO A 142 5.62 -9.71 -22.47
N THR A 143 5.79 -9.99 -21.18
CA THR A 143 4.84 -10.82 -20.44
C THR A 143 3.50 -10.08 -20.43
N PRO A 144 2.37 -10.79 -20.66
CA PRO A 144 1.05 -10.16 -20.80
C PRO A 144 0.51 -9.50 -19.52
N VAL A 145 1.31 -9.35 -18.48
CA VAL A 145 0.93 -8.88 -17.15
C VAL A 145 1.49 -7.51 -16.82
N SER A 146 2.07 -6.77 -17.78
CA SER A 146 2.45 -5.40 -17.49
C SER A 146 1.18 -4.54 -17.45
N TYR A 147 1.04 -3.74 -16.42
CA TYR A 147 -0.07 -2.79 -16.23
C TYR A 147 -0.30 -1.86 -17.42
N THR A 148 0.74 -1.56 -18.18
CA THR A 148 0.66 -0.83 -19.44
C THR A 148 -0.13 -1.57 -20.51
N HIS A 149 -0.14 -2.89 -20.48
CA HIS A 149 -0.89 -3.70 -21.44
C HIS A 149 -2.39 -3.74 -21.10
N LEU A 150 -2.72 -3.76 -19.81
CA LEU A 150 -4.13 -3.66 -19.35
C LEU A 150 -4.73 -2.29 -19.69
N ARG A 151 -3.95 -1.21 -19.63
CA ARG A 151 -4.39 0.13 -19.96
C ARG A 151 -4.58 0.39 -21.45
N ALA A 152 -3.90 -0.34 -22.31
CA ALA A 152 -4.02 -0.21 -23.76
C ALA A 152 -5.36 -0.77 -24.31
N HIS A 153 -6.11 -1.47 -23.50
CA HIS A 153 -7.44 -2.01 -23.85
C HIS A 153 -8.61 -1.17 -23.30
N GLU A 154 -8.34 -0.07 -22.60
CA GLU A 154 -9.37 0.82 -22.06
C GLU A 154 -9.64 2.06 -22.95
N THR A 155 -9.05 2.14 -24.13
CA THR A 155 -9.34 3.15 -25.19
C THR A 155 -10.02 2.46 -26.43
#